data_b220bcc95baf4d1503cce18048416fc4
#
_entry.id   b220bcc95baf4d1503cce18048416fc4
#
_cell.length_a   1.000
_cell.length_b   1.000
_cell.length_c   1.000
_cell.angle_alpha   90.00
_cell.angle_beta   90.00
_cell.angle_gamma   90.00
#
_symmetry.space_group_name_H-M   'P 1'
#
loop_
_entity.id
_entity.type
_entity.pdbx_description
1 polymer ?
#
loop_
_entity_poly.entity_id
_entity_poly.type
_entity_poly.pdbx_seq_one_letter_code
_entity_poly.pdbx_strand_id
1 'polypeptide(L)'
;MKVFEVLKWASSFLKENDRDANAGEILLQHYLKQTRSQLLANLHYELSKEELEQFKSAVELHVDGTPVQYITGSEEFYGRTFLVNEEVLIPRPETEELIYYTLRKLPNIFTKGQKLSLADIGTGSGAIAITMKLEETDLLVTATDIADPSLEVARKNAKLLGAEVQFVQGDLLHPFIKQNNQVDILLSNPPYIPNDDQKSMSVVVTDHEPHRALFAGVDGLDFYRRFMEQLPLVMKVPGLIGFEVGTGQGQAVAGLLKRTFPAAEVSIENDINKKDRMVFAVLK
;
A
#
# COMPACT_ATOMS: atom_id res chain seq x y z
N MET A 1 -20.03 19.97 24.21
CA MET A 1 -19.85 18.55 24.63
C MET A 1 -18.38 18.34 24.98
N LYS A 2 -18.11 17.53 26.00
CA LYS A 2 -16.73 17.17 26.38
C LYS A 2 -16.22 16.02 25.51
N VAL A 3 -14.90 15.88 25.40
CA VAL A 3 -14.24 14.83 24.60
C VAL A 3 -14.80 13.43 24.91
N PHE A 4 -14.93 13.06 26.18
CA PHE A 4 -15.46 11.74 26.56
C PHE A 4 -16.91 11.52 26.12
N GLU A 5 -17.74 12.58 26.12
CA GLU A 5 -19.14 12.50 25.69
C GLU A 5 -19.22 12.31 24.17
N VAL A 6 -18.37 13.04 23.44
CA VAL A 6 -18.29 12.98 21.97
C VAL A 6 -17.79 11.63 21.51
N LEU A 7 -16.75 11.08 22.14
CA LEU A 7 -16.24 9.73 21.86
C LEU A 7 -17.28 8.65 22.14
N LYS A 8 -18.02 8.77 23.25
CA LYS A 8 -19.10 7.84 23.59
C LYS A 8 -20.21 7.89 22.55
N TRP A 9 -20.64 9.09 22.15
CA TRP A 9 -21.62 9.28 21.08
C TRP A 9 -21.17 8.66 19.78
N ALA A 10 -19.96 8.97 19.31
CA ALA A 10 -19.41 8.45 18.06
C ALA A 10 -19.30 6.92 18.07
N SER A 11 -18.78 6.34 19.16
CA SER A 11 -18.67 4.88 19.31
C SER A 11 -20.05 4.19 19.24
N SER A 12 -21.10 4.77 19.86
CA SER A 12 -22.44 4.21 19.78
C SER A 12 -23.02 4.36 18.38
N PHE A 13 -22.92 5.55 17.80
CA PHE A 13 -23.46 5.85 16.47
C PHE A 13 -22.81 5.01 15.36
N LEU A 14 -21.47 4.82 15.43
CA LEU A 14 -20.76 3.97 14.49
C LEU A 14 -21.19 2.50 14.60
N LYS A 15 -21.31 1.96 15.81
CA LYS A 15 -21.77 0.58 16.02
C LYS A 15 -23.21 0.35 15.53
N GLU A 16 -24.10 1.30 15.74
CA GLU A 16 -25.48 1.25 15.27
C GLU A 16 -25.57 1.23 13.73
N ASN A 17 -24.51 1.68 13.04
CA ASN A 17 -24.40 1.70 11.58
C ASN A 17 -23.38 0.68 11.04
N ASP A 18 -23.05 -0.37 11.79
CA ASP A 18 -22.13 -1.44 11.40
C ASP A 18 -20.73 -0.93 10.98
N ARG A 19 -20.23 0.09 11.70
CA ARG A 19 -18.88 0.64 11.50
C ARG A 19 -17.99 0.38 12.73
N ASP A 20 -16.65 0.39 12.50
CA ASP A 20 -15.68 0.25 13.59
C ASP A 20 -15.76 1.46 14.55
N ALA A 21 -16.02 1.17 15.82
CA ALA A 21 -16.10 2.19 16.85
C ALA A 21 -14.80 3.00 17.04
N ASN A 22 -13.63 2.42 16.69
CA ASN A 22 -12.34 3.08 16.81
C ASN A 22 -12.19 4.26 15.83
N ALA A 23 -12.94 4.24 14.71
CA ALA A 23 -12.94 5.34 13.74
C ALA A 23 -13.23 6.70 14.38
N GLY A 24 -14.15 6.73 15.38
CA GLY A 24 -14.46 7.97 16.10
C GLY A 24 -13.26 8.55 16.86
N GLU A 25 -12.42 7.71 17.46
CA GLU A 25 -11.21 8.17 18.14
C GLU A 25 -10.18 8.73 17.15
N ILE A 26 -9.97 8.07 16.01
CA ILE A 26 -9.04 8.52 14.96
C ILE A 26 -9.48 9.86 14.38
N LEU A 27 -10.75 9.99 14.03
CA LEU A 27 -11.32 11.24 13.52
C LEU A 27 -11.18 12.39 14.53
N LEU A 28 -11.46 12.14 15.81
CA LEU A 28 -11.36 13.18 16.83
C LEU A 28 -9.92 13.63 17.06
N GLN A 29 -8.95 12.70 17.05
CA GLN A 29 -7.52 13.01 17.10
C GLN A 29 -7.11 13.94 15.94
N HIS A 30 -7.58 13.62 14.73
CA HIS A 30 -7.30 14.42 13.54
C HIS A 30 -7.82 15.85 13.64
N TYR A 31 -9.09 16.04 13.98
CA TYR A 31 -9.70 17.38 14.06
C TYR A 31 -9.16 18.23 15.20
N LEU A 32 -8.87 17.62 16.36
CA LEU A 32 -8.27 18.32 17.47
C LEU A 32 -6.74 18.45 17.36
N LYS A 33 -6.12 17.83 16.34
CA LYS A 33 -4.65 17.79 16.13
C LYS A 33 -3.92 17.27 17.39
N GLN A 34 -4.47 16.24 18.01
CA GLN A 34 -3.96 15.63 19.24
C GLN A 34 -3.54 14.19 18.98
N THR A 35 -2.45 13.78 19.62
CA THR A 35 -2.12 12.37 19.74
C THR A 35 -3.12 11.65 20.62
N ARG A 36 -3.19 10.33 20.55
CA ARG A 36 -4.04 9.50 21.42
C ARG A 36 -3.81 9.81 22.90
N SER A 37 -2.56 9.92 23.32
CA SER A 37 -2.21 10.23 24.71
C SER A 37 -2.70 11.61 25.14
N GLN A 38 -2.59 12.61 24.26
CA GLN A 38 -3.11 13.97 24.53
C GLN A 38 -4.64 13.97 24.61
N LEU A 39 -5.31 13.25 23.70
CA LEU A 39 -6.77 13.14 23.71
C LEU A 39 -7.26 12.51 25.03
N LEU A 40 -6.62 11.42 25.48
CA LEU A 40 -6.95 10.76 26.74
C LEU A 40 -6.66 11.62 27.97
N ALA A 41 -5.62 12.46 27.94
CA ALA A 41 -5.35 13.43 29.00
C ALA A 41 -6.39 14.56 29.05
N ASN A 42 -7.02 14.86 27.90
CA ASN A 42 -7.95 15.96 27.71
C ASN A 42 -9.43 15.52 27.68
N LEU A 43 -9.80 14.41 28.31
CA LEU A 43 -11.18 13.88 28.28
C LEU A 43 -12.26 14.87 28.73
N HIS A 44 -11.90 15.85 29.56
CA HIS A 44 -12.82 16.88 30.05
C HIS A 44 -12.76 18.20 29.26
N TYR A 45 -11.93 18.27 28.21
CA TYR A 45 -11.91 19.41 27.27
C TYR A 45 -13.29 19.55 26.62
N GLU A 46 -13.81 20.76 26.57
CA GLU A 46 -15.10 21.07 25.95
C GLU A 46 -14.86 21.56 24.51
N LEU A 47 -15.35 20.77 23.53
CA LEU A 47 -15.23 21.12 22.13
C LEU A 47 -16.00 22.41 21.84
N SER A 48 -15.41 23.28 21.03
CA SER A 48 -16.11 24.41 20.43
C SER A 48 -17.25 23.89 19.52
N LYS A 49 -18.14 24.78 19.17
CA LYS A 49 -19.26 24.45 18.26
C LYS A 49 -18.73 24.01 16.89
N GLU A 50 -17.69 24.66 16.39
CA GLU A 50 -17.07 24.37 15.10
C GLU A 50 -16.37 23.00 15.10
N GLU A 51 -15.55 22.70 16.11
CA GLU A 51 -14.89 21.40 16.28
C GLU A 51 -15.90 20.26 16.34
N LEU A 52 -17.02 20.48 17.08
CA LEU A 52 -18.06 19.49 17.21
C LEU A 52 -18.80 19.24 15.89
N GLU A 53 -19.11 20.29 15.14
CA GLU A 53 -19.76 20.19 13.83
C GLU A 53 -18.88 19.48 12.81
N GLN A 54 -17.60 19.86 12.70
CA GLN A 54 -16.64 19.22 11.80
C GLN A 54 -16.49 17.72 12.13
N PHE A 55 -16.33 17.39 13.40
CA PHE A 55 -16.20 16.01 13.84
C PHE A 55 -17.45 15.18 13.53
N LYS A 56 -18.66 15.71 13.79
CA LYS A 56 -19.91 15.01 13.48
C LYS A 56 -20.07 14.74 11.99
N SER A 57 -19.81 15.74 11.17
CA SER A 57 -19.84 15.58 9.70
C SER A 57 -18.85 14.51 9.22
N ALA A 58 -17.67 14.44 9.82
CA ALA A 58 -16.69 13.41 9.49
C ALA A 58 -17.17 11.99 9.88
N VAL A 59 -17.81 11.86 11.06
CA VAL A 59 -18.39 10.57 11.48
C VAL A 59 -19.54 10.16 10.54
N GLU A 60 -20.38 11.09 10.12
CA GLU A 60 -21.45 10.85 9.14
C GLU A 60 -20.89 10.41 7.80
N LEU A 61 -19.87 11.07 7.26
CA LEU A 61 -19.18 10.64 6.03
C LEU A 61 -18.63 9.21 6.15
N HIS A 62 -18.08 8.84 7.31
CA HIS A 62 -17.62 7.47 7.52
C HIS A 62 -18.77 6.46 7.58
N VAL A 63 -19.89 6.83 8.20
CA VAL A 63 -21.12 6.00 8.17
C VAL A 63 -21.61 5.78 6.75
N ASP A 64 -21.58 6.81 5.91
CA ASP A 64 -21.95 6.76 4.49
C ASP A 64 -20.95 5.94 3.62
N GLY A 65 -19.84 5.46 4.22
CA GLY A 65 -18.91 4.53 3.58
C GLY A 65 -17.52 5.08 3.31
N THR A 66 -17.27 6.39 3.45
CA THR A 66 -15.94 6.95 3.19
C THR A 66 -14.91 6.41 4.19
N PRO A 67 -13.77 5.83 3.73
CA PRO A 67 -12.70 5.38 4.61
C PRO A 67 -12.20 6.51 5.52
N VAL A 68 -11.90 6.19 6.79
CA VAL A 68 -11.37 7.18 7.74
C VAL A 68 -10.12 7.85 7.19
N GLN A 69 -9.26 7.10 6.52
CA GLN A 69 -8.02 7.60 5.94
C GLN A 69 -8.23 8.63 4.82
N TYR A 70 -9.31 8.49 4.06
CA TYR A 70 -9.64 9.51 3.05
C TYR A 70 -10.24 10.76 3.69
N ILE A 71 -10.96 10.62 4.81
CA ILE A 71 -11.46 11.78 5.58
C ILE A 71 -10.31 12.53 6.24
N THR A 72 -9.33 11.82 6.82
CA THR A 72 -8.15 12.42 7.45
C THR A 72 -7.08 12.83 6.43
N GLY A 73 -7.14 12.29 5.21
CA GLY A 73 -6.18 12.56 4.13
C GLY A 73 -4.84 11.86 4.32
N SER A 74 -4.69 10.93 5.28
CA SER A 74 -3.41 10.28 5.56
C SER A 74 -3.57 8.87 6.15
N GLU A 75 -2.50 8.06 6.00
CA GLU A 75 -2.34 6.74 6.61
C GLU A 75 -0.89 6.58 7.11
N GLU A 76 -0.74 5.88 8.22
CA GLU A 76 0.57 5.50 8.76
C GLU A 76 1.06 4.22 8.06
N PHE A 77 2.29 4.25 7.54
CA PHE A 77 2.91 3.11 6.90
C PHE A 77 4.41 3.10 7.18
N TYR A 78 4.92 2.01 7.69
CA TYR A 78 6.33 1.81 8.06
C TYR A 78 6.88 2.94 8.95
N GLY A 79 6.08 3.39 9.92
CA GLY A 79 6.42 4.48 10.84
C GLY A 79 6.47 5.87 10.20
N ARG A 80 5.83 6.08 9.05
CA ARG A 80 5.77 7.34 8.31
C ARG A 80 4.34 7.66 7.90
N THR A 81 3.99 8.93 7.90
CA THR A 81 2.67 9.39 7.46
C THR A 81 2.65 9.62 5.95
N PHE A 82 1.81 8.90 5.24
CA PHE A 82 1.56 9.04 3.80
C PHE A 82 0.24 9.74 3.54
N LEU A 83 0.23 10.71 2.64
CA LEU A 83 -1.00 11.28 2.12
C LEU A 83 -1.73 10.25 1.27
N VAL A 84 -3.04 10.16 1.45
CA VAL A 84 -3.92 9.30 0.67
C VAL A 84 -5.20 10.04 0.28
N ASN A 85 -5.81 9.62 -0.80
CA ASN A 85 -7.13 10.05 -1.28
C ASN A 85 -7.73 8.96 -2.16
N GLU A 86 -8.89 9.19 -2.73
CA GLU A 86 -9.64 8.27 -3.59
C GLU A 86 -8.89 7.78 -4.86
N GLU A 87 -7.75 8.40 -5.19
CA GLU A 87 -6.94 8.03 -6.34
C GLU A 87 -5.92 6.92 -6.05
N VAL A 88 -5.71 6.56 -4.79
CA VAL A 88 -4.72 5.56 -4.40
C VAL A 88 -5.29 4.53 -3.42
N LEU A 89 -4.82 3.29 -3.51
CA LEU A 89 -5.07 2.29 -2.47
C LEU A 89 -4.50 2.81 -1.14
N ILE A 90 -5.27 2.70 -0.06
CA ILE A 90 -4.77 2.98 1.29
C ILE A 90 -3.68 1.96 1.62
N PRO A 91 -2.45 2.37 1.96
CA PRO A 91 -1.38 1.43 2.33
C PRO A 91 -1.83 0.46 3.42
N ARG A 92 -1.50 -0.82 3.25
CA ARG A 92 -1.91 -1.89 4.19
C ARG A 92 -0.72 -2.34 5.04
N PRO A 93 -0.94 -2.71 6.31
CA PRO A 93 0.14 -3.22 7.17
C PRO A 93 0.85 -4.45 6.59
N GLU A 94 0.13 -5.31 5.87
CA GLU A 94 0.71 -6.49 5.23
C GLU A 94 1.76 -6.12 4.16
N THR A 95 1.60 -4.97 3.49
CA THR A 95 2.57 -4.47 2.50
C THR A 95 3.90 -4.05 3.16
N GLU A 96 3.91 -3.70 4.45
CA GLU A 96 5.14 -3.44 5.19
C GLU A 96 6.04 -4.69 5.25
N GLU A 97 5.45 -5.86 5.28
CA GLU A 97 6.18 -7.13 5.32
C GLU A 97 6.89 -7.43 3.99
N LEU A 98 6.34 -6.99 2.85
CA LEU A 98 7.05 -7.05 1.56
C LEU A 98 8.38 -6.28 1.63
N ILE A 99 8.37 -5.10 2.23
CA ILE A 99 9.58 -4.29 2.44
C ILE A 99 10.53 -4.99 3.40
N TYR A 100 10.03 -5.43 4.55
CA TYR A 100 10.82 -6.12 5.57
C TYR A 100 11.56 -7.34 5.02
N TYR A 101 10.87 -8.22 4.30
CA TYR A 101 11.52 -9.40 3.71
C TYR A 101 12.47 -9.03 2.58
N THR A 102 12.15 -8.00 1.78
CA THR A 102 13.07 -7.48 0.76
C THR A 102 14.39 -7.06 1.39
N LEU A 103 14.36 -6.17 2.38
CA LEU A 103 15.57 -5.68 3.07
C LEU A 103 16.41 -6.81 3.66
N ARG A 104 15.79 -7.86 4.19
CA ARG A 104 16.49 -9.04 4.71
C ARG A 104 17.13 -9.91 3.64
N LYS A 105 16.58 -9.92 2.42
CA LYS A 105 17.10 -10.72 1.31
C LYS A 105 18.26 -10.02 0.58
N LEU A 106 18.28 -8.68 0.53
CA LEU A 106 19.30 -7.91 -0.22
C LEU A 106 20.74 -8.31 0.12
N PRO A 107 21.18 -8.40 1.40
CA PRO A 107 22.55 -8.72 1.73
C PRO A 107 23.00 -10.13 1.30
N ASN A 108 22.07 -11.04 1.04
CA ASN A 108 22.34 -12.40 0.61
C ASN A 108 22.46 -12.53 -0.93
N ILE A 109 22.03 -11.50 -1.66
CA ILE A 109 21.97 -11.50 -3.14
C ILE A 109 23.01 -10.54 -3.71
N PHE A 110 23.18 -9.38 -3.09
CA PHE A 110 24.00 -8.30 -3.61
C PHE A 110 25.17 -7.97 -2.71
N THR A 111 26.25 -7.47 -3.30
CA THR A 111 27.43 -7.04 -2.56
C THR A 111 27.18 -5.69 -1.87
N LYS A 112 27.63 -5.54 -0.64
CA LYS A 112 27.54 -4.28 0.10
C LYS A 112 28.19 -3.12 -0.66
N GLY A 113 27.48 -1.99 -0.77
CA GLY A 113 27.94 -0.79 -1.49
C GLY A 113 27.71 -0.83 -3.00
N GLN A 114 27.09 -1.88 -3.53
CA GLN A 114 26.65 -1.92 -4.92
C GLN A 114 25.47 -0.94 -5.10
N LYS A 115 25.54 -0.09 -6.14
CA LYS A 115 24.41 0.74 -6.53
C LYS A 115 23.38 -0.13 -7.22
N LEU A 116 22.23 -0.31 -6.59
CA LEU A 116 21.14 -1.14 -7.09
C LEU A 116 20.00 -0.27 -7.62
N SER A 117 19.38 -0.73 -8.70
CA SER A 117 18.16 -0.14 -9.24
C SER A 117 16.94 -0.93 -8.77
N LEU A 118 15.93 -0.23 -8.26
CA LEU A 118 14.66 -0.79 -7.81
C LEU A 118 13.52 -0.22 -8.63
N ALA A 119 12.63 -1.09 -9.08
CA ALA A 119 11.35 -0.75 -9.68
C ALA A 119 10.20 -1.09 -8.72
N ASP A 120 9.33 -0.12 -8.43
CA ASP A 120 8.05 -0.32 -7.75
C ASP A 120 6.93 -0.14 -8.78
N ILE A 121 6.17 -1.20 -9.04
CA ILE A 121 5.19 -1.25 -10.13
C ILE A 121 3.77 -1.24 -9.57
N GLY A 122 2.95 -0.27 -10.03
CA GLY A 122 1.66 0.02 -9.45
C GLY A 122 1.82 0.72 -8.10
N THR A 123 2.63 1.78 -8.08
CA THR A 123 3.13 2.41 -6.85
C THR A 123 2.05 3.06 -5.98
N GLY A 124 0.89 3.42 -6.56
CA GLY A 124 -0.22 4.06 -5.84
C GLY A 124 0.24 5.33 -5.10
N SER A 125 0.17 5.31 -3.78
CA SER A 125 0.62 6.42 -2.92
C SER A 125 2.15 6.61 -2.86
N GLY A 126 2.92 5.69 -3.45
CA GLY A 126 4.37 5.65 -3.36
C GLY A 126 4.91 4.92 -2.13
N ALA A 127 4.06 4.25 -1.35
CA ALA A 127 4.41 3.68 -0.05
C ALA A 127 5.61 2.73 -0.11
N ILE A 128 5.66 1.80 -1.06
CA ILE A 128 6.77 0.85 -1.24
C ILE A 128 8.03 1.59 -1.71
N ALA A 129 7.94 2.35 -2.82
CA ALA A 129 9.07 3.03 -3.42
C ALA A 129 9.77 3.99 -2.47
N ILE A 130 8.98 4.84 -1.81
CA ILE A 130 9.47 5.86 -0.89
C ILE A 130 10.11 5.23 0.34
N THR A 131 9.44 4.22 0.92
CA THR A 131 9.97 3.53 2.09
C THR A 131 11.27 2.81 1.76
N MET A 132 11.32 2.07 0.64
CA MET A 132 12.56 1.41 0.20
C MET A 132 13.70 2.40 -0.01
N LYS A 133 13.43 3.58 -0.60
CA LYS A 133 14.42 4.64 -0.78
C LYS A 133 14.94 5.20 0.55
N LEU A 134 14.08 5.33 1.54
CA LEU A 134 14.45 5.87 2.87
C LEU A 134 15.18 4.85 3.74
N GLU A 135 14.86 3.55 3.62
CA GLU A 135 15.56 2.48 4.32
C GLU A 135 16.93 2.16 3.70
N GLU A 136 17.05 2.23 2.37
CA GLU A 136 18.27 1.97 1.60
C GLU A 136 18.57 3.17 0.70
N THR A 137 19.27 4.16 1.25
CA THR A 137 19.47 5.47 0.61
C THR A 137 20.27 5.41 -0.71
N ASP A 138 21.07 4.36 -0.91
CA ASP A 138 21.88 4.15 -2.13
C ASP A 138 21.07 3.57 -3.31
N LEU A 139 19.81 3.14 -3.08
CA LEU A 139 18.94 2.63 -4.14
C LEU A 139 18.60 3.72 -5.16
N LEU A 140 18.65 3.36 -6.43
CA LEU A 140 18.08 4.14 -7.53
C LEU A 140 16.65 3.65 -7.76
N VAL A 141 15.66 4.37 -7.21
CA VAL A 141 14.27 3.95 -7.21
C VAL A 141 13.49 4.61 -8.34
N THR A 142 12.83 3.79 -9.15
CA THR A 142 11.85 4.22 -10.16
C THR A 142 10.52 3.58 -9.84
N ALA A 143 9.49 4.39 -9.69
CA ALA A 143 8.13 3.97 -9.39
C ALA A 143 7.22 4.23 -10.59
N THR A 144 6.38 3.25 -10.95
CA THR A 144 5.42 3.39 -12.05
C THR A 144 3.98 3.20 -11.59
N ASP A 145 3.08 3.91 -12.24
CA ASP A 145 1.63 3.70 -12.13
C ASP A 145 0.98 4.03 -13.47
N ILE A 146 -0.14 3.38 -13.75
CA ILE A 146 -0.92 3.67 -14.96
C ILE A 146 -1.69 4.99 -14.84
N ALA A 147 -2.06 5.36 -13.61
CA ALA A 147 -2.86 6.54 -13.29
C ALA A 147 -1.97 7.72 -12.88
N ASP A 148 -1.96 8.79 -13.66
CA ASP A 148 -1.21 10.01 -13.31
C ASP A 148 -1.72 10.66 -12.00
N PRO A 149 -3.02 10.67 -11.65
CA PRO A 149 -3.48 11.12 -10.33
C PRO A 149 -2.84 10.37 -9.16
N SER A 150 -2.63 9.05 -9.28
CA SER A 150 -1.88 8.27 -8.26
C SER A 150 -0.43 8.75 -8.15
N LEU A 151 0.23 8.98 -9.29
CA LEU A 151 1.60 9.50 -9.30
C LEU A 151 1.72 10.91 -8.71
N GLU A 152 0.68 11.75 -8.83
CA GLU A 152 0.65 13.05 -8.16
C GLU A 152 0.66 12.91 -6.64
N VAL A 153 -0.10 11.95 -6.08
CA VAL A 153 -0.08 11.64 -4.65
C VAL A 153 1.30 11.14 -4.24
N ALA A 154 1.86 10.19 -5.01
CA ALA A 154 3.19 9.65 -4.74
C ALA A 154 4.29 10.73 -4.77
N ARG A 155 4.26 11.65 -5.75
CA ARG A 155 5.20 12.79 -5.81
C ARG A 155 5.08 13.71 -4.60
N LYS A 156 3.85 13.98 -4.11
CA LYS A 156 3.62 14.77 -2.89
C LYS A 156 4.21 14.06 -1.67
N ASN A 157 3.99 12.77 -1.53
CA ASN A 157 4.54 11.95 -0.46
C ASN A 157 6.08 11.93 -0.50
N ALA A 158 6.68 11.70 -1.66
CA ALA A 158 8.12 11.71 -1.82
C ALA A 158 8.74 13.07 -1.42
N LYS A 159 8.10 14.16 -1.83
CA LYS A 159 8.52 15.52 -1.44
C LYS A 159 8.38 15.75 0.07
N LEU A 160 7.26 15.35 0.66
CA LEU A 160 6.99 15.49 2.10
C LEU A 160 8.00 14.73 2.95
N LEU A 161 8.34 13.50 2.54
CA LEU A 161 9.24 12.61 3.26
C LEU A 161 10.72 12.76 2.87
N GLY A 162 11.02 13.59 1.87
CA GLY A 162 12.40 13.83 1.43
C GLY A 162 13.04 12.66 0.68
N ALA A 163 12.23 11.82 0.01
CA ALA A 163 12.71 10.67 -0.75
C ALA A 163 12.94 11.02 -2.23
N GLU A 164 14.12 10.68 -2.76
CA GLU A 164 14.43 10.82 -4.18
C GLU A 164 13.96 9.59 -4.95
N VAL A 165 12.79 9.68 -5.58
CA VAL A 165 12.17 8.63 -6.40
C VAL A 165 11.82 9.19 -7.77
N GLN A 166 12.15 8.46 -8.83
CA GLN A 166 11.72 8.77 -10.19
C GLN A 166 10.32 8.19 -10.42
N PHE A 167 9.35 9.03 -10.77
CA PHE A 167 7.98 8.62 -11.07
C PHE A 167 7.71 8.66 -12.58
N VAL A 168 7.24 7.54 -13.13
CA VAL A 168 6.98 7.38 -14.57
C VAL A 168 5.59 6.80 -14.78
N GLN A 169 4.77 7.49 -15.58
CA GLN A 169 3.46 6.94 -15.96
C GLN A 169 3.63 5.82 -16.98
N GLY A 170 2.95 4.70 -16.72
CA GLY A 170 2.93 3.58 -17.66
C GLY A 170 2.28 2.33 -17.14
N ASP A 171 1.98 1.44 -18.05
CA ASP A 171 1.35 0.15 -17.76
C ASP A 171 2.42 -0.91 -17.50
N LEU A 172 2.46 -1.39 -16.25
CA LEU A 172 3.42 -2.38 -15.75
C LEU A 172 4.87 -2.01 -16.11
N LEU A 173 5.59 -2.90 -16.80
CA LEU A 173 7.00 -2.75 -17.17
C LEU A 173 7.23 -2.09 -18.52
N HIS A 174 6.19 -1.67 -19.23
CA HIS A 174 6.33 -1.03 -20.55
C HIS A 174 7.28 0.18 -20.54
N PRO A 175 7.31 1.07 -19.50
CA PRO A 175 8.27 2.18 -19.49
C PRO A 175 9.73 1.71 -19.49
N PHE A 176 10.04 0.64 -18.78
CA PHE A 176 11.39 0.06 -18.72
C PHE A 176 11.76 -0.62 -20.05
N ILE A 177 10.85 -1.40 -20.61
CA ILE A 177 11.04 -2.09 -21.90
C ILE A 177 11.30 -1.07 -23.02
N LYS A 178 10.48 -0.01 -23.09
CA LYS A 178 10.62 1.04 -24.10
C LYS A 178 11.97 1.77 -24.03
N GLN A 179 12.53 1.92 -22.84
CA GLN A 179 13.82 2.57 -22.61
C GLN A 179 15.00 1.58 -22.62
N ASN A 180 14.73 0.27 -22.79
CA ASN A 180 15.72 -0.79 -22.64
C ASN A 180 16.45 -0.74 -21.28
N ASN A 181 15.72 -0.37 -20.22
CA ASN A 181 16.23 -0.27 -18.88
C ASN A 181 15.99 -1.58 -18.12
N GLN A 182 17.03 -2.06 -17.42
CA GLN A 182 16.94 -3.22 -16.56
C GLN A 182 17.12 -2.82 -15.08
N VAL A 183 16.50 -3.60 -14.20
CA VAL A 183 16.55 -3.37 -12.75
C VAL A 183 17.07 -4.58 -12.00
N ASP A 184 17.66 -4.32 -10.83
CA ASP A 184 18.20 -5.33 -9.92
C ASP A 184 17.08 -5.88 -9.02
N ILE A 185 16.12 -5.02 -8.64
CA ILE A 185 15.03 -5.33 -7.72
C ILE A 185 13.71 -4.88 -8.33
N LEU A 186 12.71 -5.74 -8.28
CA LEU A 186 11.34 -5.40 -8.66
C LEU A 186 10.40 -5.75 -7.52
N LEU A 187 9.61 -4.78 -7.08
CA LEU A 187 8.55 -4.95 -6.10
C LEU A 187 7.21 -4.53 -6.69
N SER A 188 6.14 -5.19 -6.29
CA SER A 188 4.79 -4.77 -6.63
C SER A 188 3.77 -5.34 -5.65
N ASN A 189 2.79 -4.53 -5.29
CA ASN A 189 1.52 -4.96 -4.74
C ASN A 189 0.46 -4.72 -5.84
N PRO A 190 0.33 -5.62 -6.82
CA PRO A 190 -0.61 -5.43 -7.92
C PRO A 190 -2.03 -5.79 -7.46
N PRO A 191 -3.07 -5.37 -8.19
CA PRO A 191 -4.41 -5.90 -7.98
C PRO A 191 -4.43 -7.42 -8.06
N TYR A 192 -5.13 -8.05 -7.11
CA TYR A 192 -5.18 -9.52 -7.00
C TYR A 192 -6.55 -10.08 -6.65
N ILE A 193 -7.58 -9.25 -6.54
CA ILE A 193 -8.93 -9.70 -6.15
C ILE A 193 -9.68 -10.21 -7.39
N PRO A 194 -10.23 -11.44 -7.34
CA PRO A 194 -11.13 -11.93 -8.37
C PRO A 194 -12.37 -11.04 -8.51
N ASN A 195 -12.83 -10.81 -9.74
CA ASN A 195 -13.98 -9.94 -10.00
C ASN A 195 -15.28 -10.39 -9.26
N ASP A 196 -15.45 -11.71 -9.08
CA ASP A 196 -16.64 -12.26 -8.42
C ASP A 196 -16.63 -12.02 -6.89
N ASP A 197 -15.46 -11.77 -6.28
CA ASP A 197 -15.33 -11.54 -4.84
C ASP A 197 -15.81 -10.14 -4.42
N GLN A 198 -16.03 -9.22 -5.38
CA GLN A 198 -16.57 -7.88 -5.12
C GLN A 198 -17.82 -7.92 -4.24
N LYS A 199 -18.70 -8.90 -4.45
CA LYS A 199 -19.97 -9.04 -3.73
C LYS A 199 -19.83 -9.37 -2.24
N SER A 200 -18.68 -9.91 -1.84
CA SER A 200 -18.38 -10.30 -0.46
C SER A 200 -17.56 -9.27 0.31
N MET A 201 -17.10 -8.23 -0.37
CA MET A 201 -16.26 -7.20 0.21
C MET A 201 -17.08 -6.11 0.91
N SER A 202 -16.43 -5.39 1.82
CA SER A 202 -17.01 -4.21 2.45
C SER A 202 -17.28 -3.12 1.41
N VAL A 203 -18.45 -2.50 1.48
CA VAL A 203 -18.82 -1.33 0.65
C VAL A 203 -17.82 -0.17 0.82
N VAL A 204 -17.20 -0.04 1.98
CA VAL A 204 -16.14 0.96 2.23
C VAL A 204 -14.98 0.80 1.25
N VAL A 205 -14.60 -0.43 0.92
CA VAL A 205 -13.53 -0.72 -0.02
C VAL A 205 -14.03 -0.62 -1.47
N THR A 206 -15.16 -1.29 -1.78
CA THR A 206 -15.64 -1.40 -3.16
C THR A 206 -16.14 -0.10 -3.76
N ASP A 207 -16.69 0.80 -2.94
CA ASP A 207 -17.33 2.02 -3.43
C ASP A 207 -16.41 3.25 -3.36
N HIS A 208 -15.33 3.17 -2.60
CA HIS A 208 -14.45 4.31 -2.35
C HIS A 208 -12.99 4.11 -2.79
N GLU A 209 -12.45 2.88 -2.75
CA GLU A 209 -11.09 2.66 -3.24
C GLU A 209 -11.09 2.41 -4.76
N PRO A 210 -10.04 2.82 -5.48
CA PRO A 210 -10.05 2.73 -6.94
C PRO A 210 -10.10 1.26 -7.41
N HIS A 211 -11.12 0.89 -8.16
CA HIS A 211 -11.32 -0.47 -8.69
C HIS A 211 -10.10 -1.01 -9.44
N ARG A 212 -9.35 -0.11 -10.13
CA ARG A 212 -8.11 -0.45 -10.83
C ARG A 212 -7.00 -0.96 -9.91
N ALA A 213 -7.08 -0.66 -8.60
CA ALA A 213 -6.12 -1.11 -7.59
C ALA A 213 -6.55 -2.40 -6.88
N LEU A 214 -7.76 -2.92 -7.15
CA LEU A 214 -8.34 -4.05 -6.44
C LEU A 214 -8.48 -5.29 -7.31
N PHE A 215 -9.10 -5.17 -8.48
CA PHE A 215 -9.58 -6.31 -9.25
C PHE A 215 -8.63 -6.74 -10.37
N ALA A 216 -8.46 -8.08 -10.52
CA ALA A 216 -7.49 -8.69 -11.44
C ALA A 216 -8.08 -9.89 -12.20
N GLY A 217 -9.25 -9.71 -12.82
CA GLY A 217 -9.86 -10.72 -13.67
C GLY A 217 -10.59 -11.82 -12.91
N VAL A 218 -10.73 -12.98 -13.55
CA VAL A 218 -11.58 -14.08 -13.06
C VAL A 218 -11.01 -14.74 -11.81
N ASP A 219 -9.70 -14.93 -11.74
CA ASP A 219 -9.00 -15.64 -10.66
C ASP A 219 -8.00 -14.76 -9.88
N GLY A 220 -7.97 -13.44 -10.17
CA GLY A 220 -7.09 -12.50 -9.51
C GLY A 220 -5.62 -12.60 -9.94
N LEU A 221 -5.29 -13.32 -11.03
CA LEU A 221 -3.90 -13.57 -11.44
C LEU A 221 -3.50 -12.84 -12.74
N ASP A 222 -4.36 -12.03 -13.32
CA ASP A 222 -4.12 -11.43 -14.64
C ASP A 222 -2.86 -10.55 -14.68
N PHE A 223 -2.63 -9.75 -13.64
CA PHE A 223 -1.41 -8.92 -13.56
C PHE A 223 -0.14 -9.77 -13.45
N TYR A 224 -0.17 -10.83 -12.66
CA TYR A 224 0.99 -11.73 -12.55
C TYR A 224 1.32 -12.41 -13.88
N ARG A 225 0.31 -12.84 -14.66
CA ARG A 225 0.54 -13.40 -16.01
C ARG A 225 1.22 -12.40 -16.92
N ARG A 226 0.74 -11.16 -16.93
CA ARG A 226 1.34 -10.07 -17.72
C ARG A 226 2.75 -9.74 -17.26
N PHE A 227 3.03 -9.79 -15.96
CA PHE A 227 4.39 -9.65 -15.45
C PHE A 227 5.32 -10.73 -15.97
N MET A 228 4.88 -12.00 -16.02
CA MET A 228 5.72 -13.10 -16.52
C MET A 228 6.18 -12.91 -17.97
N GLU A 229 5.39 -12.26 -18.81
CA GLU A 229 5.76 -11.92 -20.19
C GLU A 229 6.82 -10.81 -20.25
N GLN A 230 6.84 -9.91 -19.30
CA GLN A 230 7.66 -8.69 -19.34
C GLN A 230 8.94 -8.80 -18.50
N LEU A 231 8.91 -9.53 -17.39
CA LEU A 231 10.02 -9.67 -16.45
C LEU A 231 11.36 -10.10 -17.08
N PRO A 232 11.39 -11.08 -18.03
CA PRO A 232 12.64 -11.49 -18.66
C PRO A 232 13.35 -10.37 -19.44
N LEU A 233 12.62 -9.34 -19.85
CA LEU A 233 13.14 -8.19 -20.60
C LEU A 233 13.74 -7.11 -19.69
N VAL A 234 13.35 -7.10 -18.41
CA VAL A 234 13.63 -6.01 -17.48
C VAL A 234 14.52 -6.43 -16.31
N MET A 235 14.47 -7.69 -15.90
CA MET A 235 15.26 -8.13 -14.76
C MET A 235 16.72 -8.40 -15.10
N LYS A 236 17.62 -7.92 -14.24
CA LYS A 236 19.02 -8.32 -14.24
C LYS A 236 19.22 -9.65 -13.50
N VAL A 237 20.38 -10.25 -13.72
CA VAL A 237 20.89 -11.40 -12.98
C VAL A 237 22.28 -11.04 -12.43
N PRO A 238 22.52 -11.11 -11.10
CA PRO A 238 21.56 -11.48 -10.06
C PRO A 238 20.44 -10.45 -9.89
N GLY A 239 19.27 -10.91 -9.43
CA GLY A 239 18.10 -10.05 -9.27
C GLY A 239 17.11 -10.56 -8.20
N LEU A 240 16.24 -9.68 -7.74
CA LEU A 240 15.20 -9.99 -6.78
C LEU A 240 13.84 -9.50 -7.29
N ILE A 241 12.86 -10.39 -7.30
CA ILE A 241 11.45 -10.07 -7.58
C ILE A 241 10.67 -10.33 -6.30
N GLY A 242 9.82 -9.38 -5.87
CA GLY A 242 8.90 -9.52 -4.74
C GLY A 242 7.49 -9.07 -5.12
N PHE A 243 6.52 -9.95 -4.94
CA PHE A 243 5.11 -9.66 -5.13
C PHE A 243 4.33 -9.83 -3.82
N GLU A 244 3.44 -8.89 -3.50
CA GLU A 244 2.33 -9.17 -2.62
C GLU A 244 1.27 -9.97 -3.37
N VAL A 245 0.57 -10.89 -2.66
CA VAL A 245 -0.46 -11.77 -3.24
C VAL A 245 -1.66 -11.89 -2.30
N GLY A 246 -2.80 -12.19 -2.86
CA GLY A 246 -3.98 -12.56 -2.08
C GLY A 246 -3.78 -13.91 -1.37
N THR A 247 -4.42 -14.08 -0.22
CA THR A 247 -4.39 -15.35 0.53
C THR A 247 -4.81 -16.51 -0.36
N GLY A 248 -3.98 -17.56 -0.42
CA GLY A 248 -4.20 -18.76 -1.25
C GLY A 248 -3.65 -18.65 -2.68
N GLN A 249 -3.15 -17.48 -3.11
CA GLN A 249 -2.56 -17.31 -4.45
C GLN A 249 -1.06 -17.59 -4.49
N GLY A 250 -0.38 -17.71 -3.35
CA GLY A 250 1.07 -17.83 -3.26
C GLY A 250 1.64 -18.94 -4.12
N GLN A 251 1.05 -20.15 -4.09
CA GLN A 251 1.51 -21.29 -4.89
C GLN A 251 1.33 -21.06 -6.40
N ALA A 252 0.23 -20.42 -6.82
CA ALA A 252 -0.03 -20.14 -8.21
C ALA A 252 1.01 -19.14 -8.77
N VAL A 253 1.28 -18.04 -8.04
CA VAL A 253 2.26 -17.02 -8.42
C VAL A 253 3.69 -17.57 -8.38
N ALA A 254 4.03 -18.36 -7.36
CA ALA A 254 5.32 -19.07 -7.29
C ALA A 254 5.52 -20.01 -8.49
N GLY A 255 4.47 -20.72 -8.89
CA GLY A 255 4.48 -21.58 -10.08
C GLY A 255 4.67 -20.79 -11.38
N LEU A 256 4.08 -19.59 -11.49
CA LEU A 256 4.30 -18.69 -12.62
C LEU A 256 5.78 -18.25 -12.69
N LEU A 257 6.32 -17.74 -11.59
CA LEU A 257 7.72 -17.32 -11.49
C LEU A 257 8.70 -18.46 -11.82
N LYS A 258 8.43 -19.66 -11.30
CA LYS A 258 9.29 -20.82 -11.57
C LYS A 258 9.30 -21.27 -13.03
N ARG A 259 8.17 -21.13 -13.73
CA ARG A 259 8.10 -21.40 -15.17
C ARG A 259 8.86 -20.34 -15.99
N THR A 260 8.75 -19.07 -15.58
CA THR A 260 9.42 -17.95 -16.28
C THR A 260 10.93 -17.95 -16.03
N PHE A 261 11.36 -18.28 -14.82
CA PHE A 261 12.75 -18.33 -14.40
C PHE A 261 13.07 -19.69 -13.75
N PRO A 262 13.32 -20.75 -14.55
CA PRO A 262 13.52 -22.12 -14.01
C PRO A 262 14.69 -22.25 -13.02
N ALA A 263 15.73 -21.40 -13.17
CA ALA A 263 16.89 -21.39 -12.29
C ALA A 263 16.67 -20.55 -10.99
N ALA A 264 15.58 -19.77 -10.90
CA ALA A 264 15.33 -18.92 -9.75
C ALA A 264 15.03 -19.74 -8.49
N GLU A 265 15.44 -19.19 -7.37
CA GLU A 265 15.03 -19.66 -6.05
C GLU A 265 13.75 -18.92 -5.64
N VAL A 266 12.62 -19.65 -5.64
CA VAL A 266 11.30 -19.07 -5.34
C VAL A 266 10.86 -19.45 -3.93
N SER A 267 10.47 -18.46 -3.13
CA SER A 267 9.95 -18.65 -1.77
C SER A 267 8.59 -17.96 -1.61
N ILE A 268 7.78 -18.52 -0.71
CA ILE A 268 6.51 -17.91 -0.27
C ILE A 268 6.70 -17.53 1.20
N GLU A 269 6.45 -16.29 1.53
CA GLU A 269 6.51 -15.78 2.90
C GLU A 269 5.07 -15.54 3.40
N ASN A 270 4.84 -15.92 4.64
CA ASN A 270 3.55 -15.67 5.28
C ASN A 270 3.57 -14.34 6.04
N ASP A 271 2.40 -13.72 6.12
CA ASP A 271 2.18 -12.57 6.98
C ASP A 271 2.18 -12.96 8.48
N ILE A 272 2.09 -11.98 9.36
CA ILE A 272 2.03 -12.17 10.82
C ILE A 272 0.86 -13.09 11.23
N ASN A 273 -0.20 -13.18 10.40
CA ASN A 273 -1.37 -14.02 10.59
C ASN A 273 -1.19 -15.43 10.01
N LYS A 274 0.02 -15.78 9.54
CA LYS A 274 0.40 -17.07 8.94
C LYS A 274 -0.35 -17.40 7.64
N LYS A 275 -0.77 -16.38 6.91
CA LYS A 275 -1.35 -16.49 5.57
C LYS A 275 -0.27 -16.19 4.55
N ASP A 276 -0.26 -16.92 3.43
CA ASP A 276 0.60 -16.58 2.30
C ASP A 276 0.27 -15.16 1.82
N ARG A 277 1.31 -14.33 1.77
CA ARG A 277 1.15 -12.91 1.44
C ARG A 277 2.20 -12.39 0.49
N MET A 278 3.39 -12.94 0.52
CA MET A 278 4.45 -12.50 -0.38
C MET A 278 5.06 -13.68 -1.13
N VAL A 279 5.41 -13.45 -2.40
CA VAL A 279 6.16 -14.39 -3.22
C VAL A 279 7.43 -13.71 -3.71
N PHE A 280 8.57 -14.33 -3.42
CA PHE A 280 9.87 -13.84 -3.86
C PHE A 280 10.52 -14.80 -4.86
N ALA A 281 11.25 -14.25 -5.84
CA ALA A 281 12.15 -14.99 -6.70
C ALA A 281 13.53 -14.34 -6.72
N VAL A 282 14.54 -15.11 -6.33
CA VAL A 282 15.96 -14.73 -6.44
C VAL A 282 16.50 -15.29 -7.73
N LEU A 283 16.90 -14.42 -8.64
CA LEU A 283 17.52 -14.75 -9.92
C LEU A 283 19.03 -14.90 -9.72
N LYS A 284 19.59 -16.04 -10.18
CA LYS A 284 21.00 -16.39 -10.02
C LYS A 284 21.68 -16.50 -11.39
#